data_3ffd039a08821b43bf6ba7479857005a
#
_entry.id   3ffd039a08821b43bf6ba7479857005a
#
_cell.length_a   1.000
_cell.length_b   1.000
_cell.length_c   1.000
_cell.angle_alpha   90.00
_cell.angle_beta   90.00
_cell.angle_gamma   90.00
#
_symmetry.space_group_name_H-M   'P 1'
#
loop_
_entity.id
_entity.type
_entity.pdbx_description
1 polymer ?
#
loop_
_entity_poly.entity_id
_entity_poly.type
_entity_poly.pdbx_seq_one_letter_code
_entity_poly.pdbx_strand_id
1 'polypeptide(L)'
;MRIVHMILSSGFAGSERYAAELASFQSAEHEVMLVVRARHRSRFGISIVDTVSSRVNVRTVPTWLGTQLAVERRIREFLPDVIHTHLRRSARIVARARTDAPSVATLHNRANGPHFFELDGLICNGHWQVREIPPDYRGKVFKLNQLFTPHRRLNALEISSLRESLGVAPDQYLIGAVARLAHSKGLDILIEAFRRAALQNACLVILGEGRERRRLERLLGPNMTMPGFRKNVKDYYQAFDLFVCPSRREPLPLVMLEAFDAGLQIVASTADGCRELIEEYGGDLFPTGDIAALASLLQRHASVPPRRTERDLSPHFIENVNRTIIAVYNDLIAERQRQRLP
;
A
#
# COMPACT_ATOMS: atom_id res chain seq x y z
N MET A 1 -7.66 16.53 18.54
CA MET A 1 -8.57 16.70 17.38
C MET A 1 -9.53 15.53 17.28
N ARG A 2 -10.66 15.75 16.64
CA ARG A 2 -11.66 14.74 16.27
C ARG A 2 -11.48 14.43 14.78
N ILE A 3 -10.95 13.27 14.46
CA ILE A 3 -10.54 12.89 13.10
C ILE A 3 -11.47 11.80 12.58
N VAL A 4 -12.03 11.99 11.38
CA VAL A 4 -12.75 10.93 10.67
C VAL A 4 -11.87 10.35 9.59
N HIS A 5 -11.55 9.06 9.66
CA HIS A 5 -11.05 8.30 8.52
C HIS A 5 -12.20 7.60 7.82
N MET A 6 -12.24 7.67 6.49
CA MET A 6 -13.26 7.00 5.71
C MET A 6 -12.65 6.14 4.61
N ILE A 7 -12.97 4.83 4.64
CA ILE A 7 -12.60 3.89 3.59
C ILE A 7 -13.75 2.93 3.28
N LEU A 8 -14.41 3.14 2.15
CA LEU A 8 -15.62 2.40 1.74
C LEU A 8 -15.31 1.29 0.72
N SER A 9 -14.23 0.56 0.93
CA SER A 9 -13.83 -0.60 0.12
C SER A 9 -14.36 -1.93 0.68
N SER A 10 -14.18 -3.02 -0.08
CA SER A 10 -14.37 -4.39 0.38
C SER A 10 -13.08 -5.16 0.15
N GLY A 11 -12.36 -5.42 1.19
CA GLY A 11 -11.11 -6.15 1.11
C GLY A 11 -10.10 -5.63 2.10
N PHE A 12 -8.89 -6.17 1.99
CA PHE A 12 -7.76 -5.74 2.77
C PHE A 12 -6.50 -5.82 1.88
N ALA A 13 -5.96 -4.66 1.55
CA ALA A 13 -4.77 -4.48 0.75
C ALA A 13 -3.97 -3.28 1.30
N GLY A 14 -3.01 -2.77 0.55
CA GLY A 14 -2.14 -1.69 1.00
C GLY A 14 -2.88 -0.42 1.45
N SER A 15 -3.94 -0.01 0.75
CA SER A 15 -4.75 1.16 1.11
C SER A 15 -5.53 0.98 2.41
N GLU A 16 -6.11 -0.20 2.64
CA GLU A 16 -6.82 -0.52 3.86
C GLU A 16 -5.86 -0.64 5.04
N ARG A 17 -4.69 -1.23 4.81
CA ARG A 17 -3.64 -1.31 5.82
C ARG A 17 -3.12 0.08 6.20
N TYR A 18 -2.83 0.92 5.22
CA TYR A 18 -2.47 2.31 5.46
C TYR A 18 -3.47 3.04 6.34
N ALA A 19 -4.77 2.98 5.98
CA ALA A 19 -5.83 3.64 6.73
C ALA A 19 -5.97 3.08 8.16
N ALA A 20 -5.82 1.76 8.34
CA ALA A 20 -5.89 1.11 9.65
C ALA A 20 -4.71 1.48 10.55
N GLU A 21 -3.49 1.44 10.03
CA GLU A 21 -2.28 1.79 10.77
C GLU A 21 -2.31 3.27 11.18
N LEU A 22 -2.64 4.17 10.24
CA LEU A 22 -2.74 5.60 10.53
C LEU A 22 -3.82 5.92 11.57
N ALA A 23 -5.04 5.40 11.39
CA ALA A 23 -6.14 5.62 12.33
C ALA A 23 -5.80 5.07 13.73
N SER A 24 -5.18 3.90 13.79
CA SER A 24 -4.75 3.30 15.06
C SER A 24 -3.67 4.14 15.75
N PHE A 25 -2.68 4.61 15.00
CA PHE A 25 -1.61 5.46 15.53
C PHE A 25 -2.17 6.78 16.07
N GLN A 26 -3.00 7.45 15.28
CA GLN A 26 -3.62 8.72 15.69
C GLN A 26 -4.56 8.57 16.88
N SER A 27 -5.17 7.40 17.08
CA SER A 27 -6.06 7.16 18.23
C SER A 27 -5.37 7.13 19.59
N ALA A 28 -4.03 7.19 19.64
CA ALA A 28 -3.28 7.34 20.88
C ALA A 28 -3.44 8.76 21.47
N GLU A 29 -3.56 9.78 20.64
CA GLU A 29 -3.56 11.20 21.04
C GLU A 29 -4.84 11.95 20.60
N HIS A 30 -5.64 11.36 19.73
CA HIS A 30 -6.80 12.01 19.12
C HIS A 30 -8.05 11.13 19.21
N GLU A 31 -9.22 11.75 19.17
CA GLU A 31 -10.50 11.04 19.01
C GLU A 31 -10.69 10.65 17.54
N VAL A 32 -10.59 9.37 17.23
CA VAL A 32 -10.59 8.87 15.86
C VAL A 32 -11.82 8.01 15.59
N MET A 33 -12.59 8.37 14.55
CA MET A 33 -13.66 7.54 14.01
C MET A 33 -13.23 6.97 12.64
N LEU A 34 -13.36 5.64 12.48
CA LEU A 34 -13.17 4.96 11.19
C LEU A 34 -14.52 4.56 10.60
N VAL A 35 -14.89 5.14 9.47
CA VAL A 35 -16.11 4.81 8.75
C VAL A 35 -15.83 3.80 7.65
N VAL A 36 -16.47 2.64 7.76
CA VAL A 36 -16.38 1.54 6.78
C VAL A 36 -17.77 1.13 6.30
N ARG A 37 -17.86 0.47 5.15
CA ARG A 37 -19.16 -0.05 4.69
C ARG A 37 -19.53 -1.38 5.38
N ALA A 38 -20.80 -1.71 5.48
CA ALA A 38 -21.27 -2.95 6.10
C ALA A 38 -20.63 -4.22 5.49
N ARG A 39 -20.39 -4.23 4.16
CA ARG A 39 -19.65 -5.32 3.48
C ARG A 39 -18.17 -4.98 3.34
N HIS A 40 -17.48 -4.78 4.48
CA HIS A 40 -16.04 -4.44 4.51
C HIS A 40 -15.12 -5.67 4.46
N ARG A 41 -15.62 -6.89 4.73
CA ARG A 41 -14.80 -8.12 4.64
C ARG A 41 -14.51 -8.51 3.20
N SER A 42 -13.28 -8.98 2.98
CA SER A 42 -12.90 -9.63 1.72
C SER A 42 -13.58 -11.00 1.59
N ARG A 43 -13.52 -11.58 0.39
CA ARG A 43 -13.94 -12.97 0.17
C ARG A 43 -13.14 -14.00 0.98
N PHE A 44 -11.99 -13.61 1.53
CA PHE A 44 -11.14 -14.43 2.40
C PHE A 44 -11.40 -14.17 3.90
N GLY A 45 -12.49 -13.45 4.23
CA GLY A 45 -12.87 -13.15 5.61
C GLY A 45 -12.09 -12.03 6.28
N ILE A 46 -11.05 -11.47 5.65
CA ILE A 46 -10.18 -10.44 6.23
C ILE A 46 -10.84 -9.06 6.11
N SER A 47 -10.74 -8.28 7.15
CA SER A 47 -11.28 -6.93 7.22
C SER A 47 -10.30 -5.96 7.83
N ILE A 48 -10.40 -4.70 7.41
CA ILE A 48 -9.73 -3.57 8.07
C ILE A 48 -10.10 -3.47 9.57
N VAL A 49 -11.34 -3.80 9.93
CA VAL A 49 -11.83 -3.73 11.33
C VAL A 49 -11.08 -4.69 12.25
N ASP A 50 -10.58 -5.81 11.72
CA ASP A 50 -9.85 -6.81 12.49
C ASP A 50 -8.40 -6.36 12.81
N THR A 51 -7.95 -5.23 12.27
CA THR A 51 -6.56 -4.75 12.35
C THR A 51 -6.40 -3.41 13.05
N VAL A 52 -7.49 -2.70 13.32
CA VAL A 52 -7.44 -1.40 14.00
C VAL A 52 -7.41 -1.53 15.51
N SER A 53 -6.78 -0.57 16.19
CA SER A 53 -6.78 -0.44 17.64
C SER A 53 -8.20 -0.37 18.20
N SER A 54 -8.41 -0.95 19.39
CA SER A 54 -9.67 -0.85 20.15
C SER A 54 -10.04 0.59 20.54
N ARG A 55 -9.10 1.54 20.49
CA ARG A 55 -9.33 2.98 20.71
C ARG A 55 -10.05 3.65 19.54
N VAL A 56 -10.00 3.06 18.33
CA VAL A 56 -10.63 3.61 17.13
C VAL A 56 -12.14 3.34 17.19
N ASN A 57 -12.94 4.40 17.10
CA ASN A 57 -14.39 4.30 17.04
C ASN A 57 -14.84 3.84 15.64
N VAL A 58 -15.01 2.54 15.42
CA VAL A 58 -15.42 1.99 14.14
C VAL A 58 -16.93 2.15 13.93
N ARG A 59 -17.33 2.71 12.80
CA ARG A 59 -18.74 2.86 12.39
C ARG A 59 -18.98 2.27 11.01
N THR A 60 -20.02 1.46 10.91
CA THR A 60 -20.43 0.89 9.63
C THR A 60 -21.55 1.71 8.99
N VAL A 61 -21.54 1.81 7.65
CA VAL A 61 -22.60 2.43 6.87
C VAL A 61 -23.10 1.46 5.78
N PRO A 62 -24.35 1.65 5.27
CA PRO A 62 -24.88 0.80 4.21
C PRO A 62 -23.97 0.74 2.99
N THR A 63 -23.99 -0.40 2.30
CA THR A 63 -23.12 -0.62 1.13
C THR A 63 -23.63 0.11 -0.11
N TRP A 64 -24.93 0.29 -0.25
CA TRP A 64 -25.59 0.81 -1.46
C TRP A 64 -26.51 1.99 -1.16
N LEU A 65 -27.83 1.74 -1.08
CA LEU A 65 -28.82 2.78 -0.78
C LEU A 65 -28.61 3.34 0.64
N GLY A 66 -28.81 4.65 0.80
CA GLY A 66 -28.69 5.32 2.09
C GLY A 66 -27.26 5.58 2.58
N THR A 67 -26.21 5.18 1.82
CA THR A 67 -24.80 5.41 2.25
C THR A 67 -24.52 6.89 2.51
N GLN A 68 -24.99 7.80 1.64
CA GLN A 68 -24.76 9.24 1.78
C GLN A 68 -25.37 9.78 3.08
N LEU A 69 -26.65 9.50 3.31
CA LEU A 69 -27.36 9.94 4.52
C LEU A 69 -26.76 9.37 5.80
N ALA A 70 -26.37 8.08 5.76
CA ALA A 70 -25.73 7.45 6.90
C ALA A 70 -24.38 8.08 7.24
N VAL A 71 -23.56 8.42 6.22
CA VAL A 71 -22.27 9.10 6.42
C VAL A 71 -22.49 10.50 6.98
N GLU A 72 -23.40 11.29 6.40
CA GLU A 72 -23.73 12.65 6.89
C GLU A 72 -24.22 12.62 8.34
N ARG A 73 -25.06 11.63 8.68
CA ARG A 73 -25.48 11.42 10.08
C ARG A 73 -24.29 11.17 11.00
N ARG A 74 -23.34 10.29 10.62
CA ARG A 74 -22.15 9.99 11.43
C ARG A 74 -21.24 11.20 11.58
N ILE A 75 -21.02 11.97 10.52
CA ILE A 75 -20.25 13.21 10.55
C ILE A 75 -20.92 14.21 11.51
N ARG A 76 -22.23 14.39 11.43
CA ARG A 76 -22.98 15.31 12.29
C ARG A 76 -22.97 14.89 13.75
N GLU A 77 -23.10 13.59 14.04
CA GLU A 77 -23.02 13.05 15.40
C GLU A 77 -21.62 13.18 15.99
N PHE A 78 -20.58 13.01 15.17
CA PHE A 78 -19.19 13.02 15.63
C PHE A 78 -18.60 14.44 15.67
N LEU A 79 -19.07 15.40 14.90
CA LEU A 79 -18.54 16.79 14.80
C LEU A 79 -17.02 16.80 14.59
N PRO A 80 -16.51 16.27 13.48
CA PRO A 80 -15.07 16.18 13.26
C PRO A 80 -14.43 17.55 13.01
N ASP A 81 -13.15 17.69 13.40
CA ASP A 81 -12.31 18.81 13.00
C ASP A 81 -11.82 18.64 11.56
N VAL A 82 -11.64 17.39 11.10
CA VAL A 82 -11.15 17.05 9.76
C VAL A 82 -11.68 15.69 9.30
N ILE A 83 -11.89 15.54 7.98
CA ILE A 83 -12.30 14.28 7.34
C ILE A 83 -11.21 13.83 6.36
N HIS A 84 -10.57 12.70 6.68
CA HIS A 84 -9.56 12.09 5.81
C HIS A 84 -10.14 10.89 5.06
N THR A 85 -10.21 10.99 3.74
CA THR A 85 -10.77 9.94 2.90
C THR A 85 -9.69 9.09 2.24
N HIS A 86 -10.02 7.81 2.02
CA HIS A 86 -9.19 6.88 1.29
C HIS A 86 -10.01 6.26 0.16
N LEU A 87 -9.47 6.23 -1.05
CA LEU A 87 -10.08 5.70 -2.26
C LEU A 87 -11.29 6.51 -2.79
N ARG A 88 -11.54 6.35 -4.09
CA ARG A 88 -12.52 7.11 -4.88
C ARG A 88 -13.93 7.15 -4.28
N ARG A 89 -14.40 6.02 -3.74
CA ARG A 89 -15.79 5.96 -3.21
C ARG A 89 -15.98 6.85 -1.99
N SER A 90 -15.00 6.86 -1.10
CA SER A 90 -15.01 7.71 0.10
C SER A 90 -14.95 9.19 -0.30
N ALA A 91 -14.03 9.54 -1.20
CA ALA A 91 -13.91 10.90 -1.73
C ALA A 91 -15.25 11.38 -2.34
N ARG A 92 -15.91 10.52 -3.17
CA ARG A 92 -17.21 10.87 -3.77
C ARG A 92 -18.31 11.12 -2.73
N ILE A 93 -18.34 10.36 -1.65
CA ILE A 93 -19.35 10.55 -0.61
C ILE A 93 -19.07 11.83 0.17
N VAL A 94 -17.82 12.09 0.54
CA VAL A 94 -17.44 13.29 1.31
C VAL A 94 -17.57 14.56 0.50
N ALA A 95 -17.19 14.55 -0.78
CA ALA A 95 -17.38 15.70 -1.68
C ALA A 95 -18.83 16.18 -1.78
N ARG A 96 -19.80 15.29 -1.53
CA ARG A 96 -21.24 15.60 -1.53
C ARG A 96 -21.83 15.79 -0.14
N ALA A 97 -21.06 15.51 0.90
CA ALA A 97 -21.56 15.60 2.26
C ALA A 97 -21.67 17.08 2.71
N ARG A 98 -22.77 17.40 3.40
CA ARG A 98 -22.91 18.70 4.06
C ARG A 98 -22.14 18.66 5.37
N THR A 99 -20.94 19.26 5.37
CA THR A 99 -20.06 19.33 6.53
C THR A 99 -19.28 20.63 6.56
N ASP A 100 -19.01 21.07 7.76
CA ASP A 100 -18.17 22.25 8.02
C ASP A 100 -16.68 21.87 8.15
N ALA A 101 -16.39 20.60 8.43
CA ALA A 101 -15.04 20.13 8.56
C ALA A 101 -14.34 20.06 7.19
N PRO A 102 -13.09 20.52 7.09
CA PRO A 102 -12.30 20.36 5.88
C PRO A 102 -12.05 18.88 5.58
N SER A 103 -11.89 18.60 4.29
CA SER A 103 -11.74 17.25 3.77
C SER A 103 -10.44 17.07 3.00
N VAL A 104 -9.77 15.95 3.22
CA VAL A 104 -8.53 15.59 2.51
C VAL A 104 -8.59 14.14 2.03
N ALA A 105 -7.95 13.84 0.91
CA ALA A 105 -7.82 12.48 0.41
C ALA A 105 -6.36 12.06 0.25
N THR A 106 -5.98 10.90 0.80
CA THR A 106 -4.75 10.22 0.36
C THR A 106 -5.00 9.49 -0.95
N LEU A 107 -4.20 9.82 -1.97
CA LEU A 107 -4.25 9.21 -3.28
C LEU A 107 -3.48 7.88 -3.28
N HIS A 108 -4.19 6.78 -3.02
CA HIS A 108 -3.62 5.42 -3.11
C HIS A 108 -3.48 4.92 -4.56
N ASN A 109 -3.92 5.71 -5.53
CA ASN A 109 -3.84 5.50 -6.98
C ASN A 109 -3.93 6.87 -7.67
N ARG A 110 -4.01 6.88 -9.01
CA ARG A 110 -4.37 8.10 -9.75
C ARG A 110 -5.67 8.70 -9.22
N ALA A 111 -5.75 10.02 -9.20
CA ALA A 111 -6.98 10.76 -8.93
C ALA A 111 -7.97 10.53 -10.10
N ASN A 112 -8.66 9.40 -10.03
CA ASN A 112 -9.53 8.96 -11.11
C ASN A 112 -11.00 9.35 -10.80
N GLY A 113 -11.38 10.55 -11.21
CA GLY A 113 -12.72 11.08 -11.12
C GLY A 113 -12.80 12.47 -10.46
N PRO A 114 -13.82 13.28 -10.81
CA PRO A 114 -13.90 14.68 -10.42
C PRO A 114 -13.99 14.89 -8.91
N HIS A 115 -14.53 13.93 -8.17
CA HIS A 115 -14.78 14.05 -6.73
C HIS A 115 -13.54 14.27 -5.87
N PHE A 116 -12.37 13.89 -6.34
CA PHE A 116 -11.13 14.22 -5.64
C PHE A 116 -10.86 15.73 -5.67
N PHE A 117 -11.21 16.39 -6.78
CA PHE A 117 -10.98 17.81 -7.01
C PHE A 117 -12.05 18.71 -6.38
N GLU A 118 -13.05 18.13 -5.72
CA GLU A 118 -14.06 18.82 -4.91
C GLU A 118 -13.66 18.86 -3.41
N LEU A 119 -12.55 18.20 -3.01
CA LEU A 119 -12.05 18.19 -1.64
C LEU A 119 -11.10 19.37 -1.38
N ASP A 120 -10.92 19.73 -0.10
CA ASP A 120 -10.04 20.85 0.31
C ASP A 120 -8.55 20.52 0.16
N GLY A 121 -8.17 19.23 0.18
CA GLY A 121 -6.79 18.83 0.03
C GLY A 121 -6.60 17.44 -0.56
N LEU A 122 -5.45 17.25 -1.22
CA LEU A 122 -4.99 15.95 -1.74
C LEU A 122 -3.59 15.65 -1.20
N ILE A 123 -3.43 14.47 -0.62
CA ILE A 123 -2.14 13.91 -0.22
C ILE A 123 -1.67 12.95 -1.33
N CYS A 124 -0.57 13.30 -1.96
CA CYS A 124 0.11 12.52 -2.99
C CYS A 124 1.32 11.82 -2.37
N ASN A 125 1.42 10.49 -2.49
CA ASN A 125 2.57 9.75 -1.98
C ASN A 125 3.75 9.72 -2.98
N GLY A 126 3.48 9.82 -4.30
CA GLY A 126 4.48 9.90 -5.36
C GLY A 126 4.51 11.28 -6.04
N HIS A 127 5.69 11.72 -6.50
CA HIS A 127 5.83 12.96 -7.28
C HIS A 127 5.06 12.91 -8.61
N TRP A 128 4.95 11.74 -9.22
CA TRP A 128 4.16 11.55 -10.43
C TRP A 128 2.68 11.89 -10.21
N GLN A 129 2.12 11.62 -9.02
CA GLN A 129 0.73 11.97 -8.68
C GLN A 129 0.55 13.49 -8.64
N VAL A 130 1.52 14.21 -8.06
CA VAL A 130 1.49 15.69 -8.04
C VAL A 130 1.43 16.25 -9.45
N ARG A 131 2.24 15.71 -10.38
CA ARG A 131 2.27 16.15 -11.79
C ARG A 131 0.96 15.88 -12.55
N GLU A 132 0.15 14.94 -12.08
CA GLU A 132 -1.14 14.59 -12.69
C GLU A 132 -2.35 15.38 -12.11
N ILE A 133 -2.14 16.18 -11.06
CA ILE A 133 -3.22 17.02 -10.54
C ILE A 133 -3.49 18.17 -11.53
N PRO A 134 -4.75 18.36 -11.93
CA PRO A 134 -5.10 19.46 -12.82
C PRO A 134 -4.70 20.83 -12.26
N PRO A 135 -4.18 21.74 -13.08
CA PRO A 135 -3.70 23.05 -12.63
C PRO A 135 -4.85 23.97 -12.12
N ASP A 136 -6.07 23.68 -12.47
CA ASP A 136 -7.29 24.39 -12.02
C ASP A 136 -7.88 23.83 -10.72
N TYR A 137 -7.23 22.84 -10.11
CA TYR A 137 -7.62 22.34 -8.78
C TYR A 137 -7.50 23.45 -7.74
N ARG A 138 -8.60 23.74 -7.03
CA ARG A 138 -8.68 24.84 -6.07
C ARG A 138 -8.23 24.50 -4.65
N GLY A 139 -8.17 23.20 -4.33
CA GLY A 139 -7.67 22.73 -3.03
C GLY A 139 -6.14 22.68 -2.98
N LYS A 140 -5.61 22.27 -1.84
CA LYS A 140 -4.17 22.17 -1.62
C LYS A 140 -3.62 20.77 -2.00
N VAL A 141 -2.42 20.74 -2.57
CA VAL A 141 -1.71 19.51 -2.91
C VAL A 141 -0.52 19.35 -1.98
N PHE A 142 -0.47 18.22 -1.29
CA PHE A 142 0.60 17.88 -0.36
C PHE A 142 1.36 16.64 -0.85
N LYS A 143 2.68 16.73 -1.07
CA LYS A 143 3.53 15.56 -1.30
C LYS A 143 4.02 15.04 0.04
N LEU A 144 3.55 13.87 0.45
CA LEU A 144 3.98 13.19 1.67
C LEU A 144 4.54 11.81 1.36
N ASN A 145 5.37 11.30 2.26
CA ASN A 145 5.90 9.95 2.11
C ASN A 145 4.84 8.89 2.41
N GLN A 146 4.98 7.72 1.77
CA GLN A 146 4.17 6.55 2.07
C GLN A 146 4.54 6.04 3.46
N LEU A 147 3.57 5.89 4.35
CA LEU A 147 3.84 5.34 5.68
C LEU A 147 4.04 3.81 5.64
N PHE A 148 4.93 3.33 6.47
CA PHE A 148 5.02 1.93 6.83
C PHE A 148 5.54 1.77 8.27
N THR A 149 5.34 0.57 8.83
CA THR A 149 5.86 0.18 10.14
C THR A 149 7.02 -0.79 9.93
N PRO A 150 8.22 -0.52 10.51
CA PRO A 150 9.37 -1.41 10.40
C PRO A 150 9.08 -2.86 10.83
N HIS A 151 9.88 -3.79 10.32
CA HIS A 151 9.81 -5.20 10.70
C HIS A 151 10.39 -5.45 12.10
N ARG A 152 9.83 -6.44 12.81
CA ARG A 152 10.64 -7.12 13.83
C ARG A 152 11.79 -7.86 13.14
N ARG A 153 12.96 -7.94 13.77
CA ARG A 153 14.08 -8.71 13.22
C ARG A 153 13.97 -10.16 13.67
N LEU A 154 14.11 -11.07 12.72
CA LEU A 154 14.10 -12.52 12.94
C LEU A 154 15.50 -13.02 13.18
N ASN A 155 15.63 -14.07 14.02
CA ASN A 155 16.88 -14.79 14.14
C ASN A 155 17.04 -15.84 13.01
N ALA A 156 18.23 -16.44 12.90
CA ALA A 156 18.55 -17.38 11.83
C ALA A 156 17.66 -18.63 11.82
N LEU A 157 17.23 -19.12 13.00
CA LEU A 157 16.35 -20.29 13.11
C LEU A 157 14.94 -19.96 12.62
N GLU A 158 14.40 -18.78 12.95
CA GLU A 158 13.11 -18.32 12.45
C GLU A 158 13.13 -18.17 10.93
N ILE A 159 14.20 -17.59 10.35
CA ILE A 159 14.36 -17.45 8.89
C ILE A 159 14.44 -18.82 8.23
N SER A 160 15.24 -19.76 8.76
CA SER A 160 15.33 -21.12 8.25
C SER A 160 13.98 -21.83 8.25
N SER A 161 13.24 -21.74 9.34
CA SER A 161 11.90 -22.32 9.47
C SER A 161 10.90 -21.73 8.47
N LEU A 162 10.98 -20.41 8.18
CA LEU A 162 10.17 -19.80 7.14
C LEU A 162 10.51 -20.33 5.75
N ARG A 163 11.80 -20.48 5.42
CA ARG A 163 12.24 -21.05 4.14
C ARG A 163 11.76 -22.49 3.98
N GLU A 164 11.90 -23.31 5.02
CA GLU A 164 11.39 -24.68 5.05
C GLU A 164 9.87 -24.74 4.84
N SER A 165 9.11 -23.85 5.50
CA SER A 165 7.65 -23.75 5.35
C SER A 165 7.20 -23.38 3.92
N LEU A 166 8.10 -22.81 3.13
CA LEU A 166 7.90 -22.48 1.72
C LEU A 166 8.40 -23.60 0.78
N GLY A 167 8.99 -24.67 1.32
CA GLY A 167 9.57 -25.76 0.54
C GLY A 167 10.90 -25.40 -0.12
N VAL A 168 11.66 -24.45 0.45
CA VAL A 168 12.92 -23.93 -0.08
C VAL A 168 14.09 -24.60 0.62
N ALA A 169 14.98 -25.26 -0.13
CA ALA A 169 16.19 -25.87 0.41
C ALA A 169 17.17 -24.79 0.93
N PRO A 170 18.04 -25.13 1.90
CA PRO A 170 18.94 -24.15 2.53
C PRO A 170 19.87 -23.42 1.56
N ASP A 171 20.31 -24.09 0.51
CA ASP A 171 21.24 -23.61 -0.52
C ASP A 171 20.56 -22.99 -1.75
N GLN A 172 19.22 -23.08 -1.86
CA GLN A 172 18.49 -22.48 -2.98
C GLN A 172 18.42 -20.97 -2.87
N TYR A 173 18.60 -20.28 -4.00
CA TYR A 173 18.39 -18.85 -4.12
C TYR A 173 16.88 -18.52 -4.18
N LEU A 174 16.35 -17.81 -3.18
CA LEU A 174 14.93 -17.55 -3.04
C LEU A 174 14.54 -16.16 -3.59
N ILE A 175 13.85 -16.16 -4.72
CA ILE A 175 13.26 -14.97 -5.32
C ILE A 175 11.84 -14.82 -4.79
N GLY A 176 11.54 -13.67 -4.17
CA GLY A 176 10.27 -13.36 -3.56
C GLY A 176 9.50 -12.27 -4.30
N ALA A 177 8.17 -12.43 -4.38
CA ALA A 177 7.26 -11.36 -4.74
C ALA A 177 6.05 -11.37 -3.80
N VAL A 178 5.61 -10.19 -3.38
CA VAL A 178 4.44 -10.02 -2.50
C VAL A 178 3.47 -9.06 -3.17
N ALA A 179 2.29 -9.54 -3.55
CA ALA A 179 1.31 -8.70 -4.22
C ALA A 179 -0.10 -9.27 -4.16
N ARG A 180 -1.09 -8.39 -4.33
CA ARG A 180 -2.43 -8.85 -4.71
C ARG A 180 -2.36 -9.49 -6.10
N LEU A 181 -2.92 -10.68 -6.29
CA LEU A 181 -2.94 -11.37 -7.57
C LEU A 181 -3.93 -10.68 -8.53
N ALA A 182 -3.44 -9.65 -9.21
CA ALA A 182 -4.18 -8.82 -10.15
C ALA A 182 -3.30 -8.50 -11.37
N HIS A 183 -3.90 -8.33 -12.54
CA HIS A 183 -3.18 -8.05 -13.79
C HIS A 183 -2.21 -6.86 -13.69
N SER A 184 -2.60 -5.80 -12.95
CA SER A 184 -1.75 -4.63 -12.74
C SER A 184 -0.43 -4.92 -12.03
N LYS A 185 -0.32 -6.06 -11.33
CA LYS A 185 0.88 -6.45 -10.58
C LYS A 185 1.92 -7.23 -11.39
N GLY A 186 1.63 -7.59 -12.64
CA GLY A 186 2.62 -8.13 -13.57
C GLY A 186 3.23 -9.47 -13.19
N LEU A 187 2.58 -10.26 -12.32
CA LEU A 187 3.13 -11.53 -11.83
C LEU A 187 3.30 -12.58 -12.94
N ASP A 188 2.53 -12.49 -14.00
CA ASP A 188 2.71 -13.27 -15.22
C ASP A 188 4.05 -12.95 -15.94
N ILE A 189 4.48 -11.69 -15.91
CA ILE A 189 5.79 -11.25 -16.42
C ILE A 189 6.91 -11.92 -15.60
N LEU A 190 6.79 -11.89 -14.27
CA LEU A 190 7.79 -12.50 -13.39
C LEU A 190 7.88 -14.02 -13.58
N ILE A 191 6.75 -14.72 -13.64
CA ILE A 191 6.71 -16.17 -13.86
C ILE A 191 7.42 -16.53 -15.18
N GLU A 192 7.13 -15.80 -16.25
CA GLU A 192 7.73 -16.05 -17.56
C GLU A 192 9.22 -15.68 -17.59
N ALA A 193 9.61 -14.59 -16.95
CA ALA A 193 11.02 -14.18 -16.81
C ALA A 193 11.83 -15.21 -16.00
N PHE A 194 11.26 -15.73 -14.91
CA PHE A 194 11.90 -16.78 -14.11
C PHE A 194 12.10 -18.06 -14.93
N ARG A 195 11.08 -18.48 -15.71
CA ARG A 195 11.20 -19.61 -16.62
C ARG A 195 12.30 -19.39 -17.65
N ARG A 196 12.33 -18.21 -18.28
CA ARG A 196 13.33 -17.83 -19.29
C ARG A 196 14.74 -17.74 -18.72
N ALA A 197 14.88 -17.30 -17.47
CA ALA A 197 16.18 -17.21 -16.79
C ALA A 197 16.83 -18.57 -16.57
N ALA A 198 16.09 -19.67 -16.57
CA ALA A 198 16.54 -21.07 -16.47
C ALA A 198 17.56 -21.30 -15.31
N LEU A 199 17.29 -20.73 -14.16
CA LEU A 199 18.17 -20.78 -12.98
C LEU A 199 18.20 -22.21 -12.39
N GLN A 200 19.41 -22.77 -12.17
CA GLN A 200 19.57 -24.15 -11.75
C GLN A 200 19.23 -24.37 -10.26
N ASN A 201 19.68 -23.48 -9.39
CA ASN A 201 19.48 -23.60 -7.93
C ASN A 201 18.72 -22.40 -7.36
N ALA A 202 17.56 -22.09 -7.96
CA ALA A 202 16.70 -21.00 -7.49
C ALA A 202 15.24 -21.42 -7.46
N CYS A 203 14.47 -20.73 -6.63
CA CYS A 203 13.03 -20.89 -6.57
C CYS A 203 12.33 -19.53 -6.53
N LEU A 204 11.10 -19.49 -7.02
CA LEU A 204 10.22 -18.32 -7.03
C LEU A 204 9.04 -18.56 -6.09
N VAL A 205 8.88 -17.66 -5.12
CA VAL A 205 7.71 -17.66 -4.22
C VAL A 205 6.92 -16.36 -4.39
N ILE A 206 5.64 -16.51 -4.70
CA ILE A 206 4.69 -15.39 -4.84
C ILE A 206 3.68 -15.46 -3.70
N LEU A 207 3.75 -14.50 -2.78
CA LEU A 207 2.83 -14.39 -1.65
C LEU A 207 1.68 -13.44 -1.97
N GLY A 208 0.46 -13.89 -1.71
CA GLY A 208 -0.74 -13.08 -1.84
C GLY A 208 -1.93 -13.82 -2.42
N GLU A 209 -3.04 -13.10 -2.56
CA GLU A 209 -4.30 -13.60 -3.10
C GLU A 209 -4.93 -12.60 -4.07
N GLY A 210 -5.78 -13.11 -4.97
CA GLY A 210 -6.51 -12.25 -5.89
C GLY A 210 -7.25 -13.00 -7.00
N ARG A 211 -7.87 -12.21 -7.86
CA ARG A 211 -8.72 -12.74 -8.95
C ARG A 211 -7.95 -13.47 -10.04
N GLU A 212 -6.66 -13.18 -10.20
CA GLU A 212 -5.79 -13.83 -11.20
C GLU A 212 -5.21 -15.18 -10.74
N ARG A 213 -5.52 -15.63 -9.50
CA ARG A 213 -4.92 -16.84 -8.91
C ARG A 213 -4.97 -18.03 -9.86
N ARG A 214 -6.16 -18.42 -10.34
CA ARG A 214 -6.34 -19.57 -11.23
C ARG A 214 -5.57 -19.46 -12.56
N ARG A 215 -5.43 -18.23 -13.08
CA ARG A 215 -4.67 -17.98 -14.29
C ARG A 215 -3.17 -18.13 -14.04
N LEU A 216 -2.68 -17.55 -12.96
CA LEU A 216 -1.25 -17.60 -12.60
C LEU A 216 -0.81 -19.01 -12.22
N GLU A 217 -1.63 -19.77 -11.49
CA GLU A 217 -1.34 -21.18 -11.16
C GLU A 217 -1.08 -22.04 -12.39
N ARG A 218 -1.80 -21.80 -13.50
CA ARG A 218 -1.56 -22.51 -14.76
C ARG A 218 -0.25 -22.13 -15.47
N LEU A 219 0.35 -21.02 -15.09
CA LEU A 219 1.63 -20.56 -15.61
C LEU A 219 2.81 -21.06 -14.79
N LEU A 220 2.60 -21.56 -13.58
CA LEU A 220 3.69 -22.04 -12.73
C LEU A 220 4.40 -23.23 -13.38
N GLY A 221 5.71 -23.26 -13.23
CA GLY A 221 6.58 -24.35 -13.61
C GLY A 221 7.32 -24.94 -12.41
N PRO A 222 8.33 -25.76 -12.64
CA PRO A 222 9.20 -26.26 -11.58
C PRO A 222 9.81 -25.13 -10.76
N ASN A 223 10.02 -25.36 -9.46
CA ASN A 223 10.60 -24.40 -8.52
C ASN A 223 9.83 -23.07 -8.37
N MET A 224 8.54 -23.05 -8.68
CA MET A 224 7.66 -21.88 -8.52
C MET A 224 6.48 -22.24 -7.63
N THR A 225 6.19 -21.42 -6.63
CA THR A 225 5.07 -21.67 -5.71
C THR A 225 4.26 -20.39 -5.41
N MET A 226 2.98 -20.58 -5.15
CA MET A 226 2.05 -19.53 -4.71
C MET A 226 1.30 -19.98 -3.45
N PRO A 227 1.93 -19.93 -2.27
CA PRO A 227 1.34 -20.46 -1.04
C PRO A 227 0.18 -19.62 -0.47
N GLY A 228 -0.22 -18.55 -1.17
CA GLY A 228 -1.39 -17.75 -0.82
C GLY A 228 -1.10 -16.58 0.11
N PHE A 229 -2.16 -16.06 0.73
CA PHE A 229 -2.08 -14.94 1.66
C PHE A 229 -1.41 -15.36 2.97
N ARG A 230 -0.54 -14.50 3.50
CA ARG A 230 0.09 -14.67 4.81
C ARG A 230 -0.21 -13.45 5.70
N LYS A 231 -0.72 -13.67 6.92
CA LYS A 231 -1.00 -12.58 7.88
C LYS A 231 0.28 -11.85 8.31
N ASN A 232 1.34 -12.62 8.56
CA ASN A 232 2.66 -12.15 8.96
C ASN A 232 3.60 -11.98 7.75
N VAL A 233 3.10 -11.47 6.64
CA VAL A 233 3.87 -11.34 5.39
C VAL A 233 5.20 -10.59 5.56
N LYS A 234 5.26 -9.67 6.52
CA LYS A 234 6.50 -8.92 6.83
C LYS A 234 7.66 -9.83 7.20
N ASP A 235 7.43 -10.92 7.91
CA ASP A 235 8.46 -11.87 8.31
C ASP A 235 9.12 -12.53 7.08
N TYR A 236 8.33 -12.81 6.04
CA TYR A 236 8.79 -13.51 4.84
C TYR A 236 9.78 -12.72 3.99
N TYR A 237 9.79 -11.38 4.05
CA TYR A 237 10.81 -10.59 3.35
C TYR A 237 12.21 -10.93 3.84
N GLN A 238 12.39 -11.26 5.12
CA GLN A 238 13.69 -11.61 5.68
C GLN A 238 14.18 -12.99 5.22
N ALA A 239 13.28 -13.84 4.71
CA ALA A 239 13.61 -15.14 4.13
C ALA A 239 14.02 -15.08 2.65
N PHE A 240 13.64 -14.04 1.91
CA PHE A 240 13.99 -13.87 0.50
C PHE A 240 15.44 -13.47 0.30
N ASP A 241 16.03 -13.83 -0.82
CA ASP A 241 17.36 -13.40 -1.26
C ASP A 241 17.28 -12.21 -2.23
N LEU A 242 16.23 -12.17 -3.05
CA LEU A 242 15.90 -11.08 -3.97
C LEU A 242 14.40 -10.79 -3.91
N PHE A 243 14.04 -9.52 -3.93
CA PHE A 243 12.64 -9.10 -4.07
C PHE A 243 12.37 -8.57 -5.47
N VAL A 244 11.26 -8.99 -6.09
CA VAL A 244 10.86 -8.51 -7.42
C VAL A 244 9.49 -7.85 -7.37
N CYS A 245 9.41 -6.62 -7.91
CA CYS A 245 8.16 -5.87 -8.09
C CYS A 245 7.88 -5.66 -9.59
N PRO A 246 7.21 -6.60 -10.28
CA PRO A 246 7.04 -6.56 -11.74
C PRO A 246 5.80 -5.77 -12.18
N SER A 247 5.32 -4.85 -11.37
CA SER A 247 4.05 -4.16 -11.55
C SER A 247 3.95 -3.42 -12.88
N ARG A 248 2.81 -3.56 -13.58
CA ARG A 248 2.48 -2.74 -14.75
C ARG A 248 2.08 -1.32 -14.38
N ARG A 249 1.51 -1.18 -13.16
CA ARG A 249 1.10 0.11 -12.59
C ARG A 249 1.25 0.05 -11.08
N GLU A 250 1.92 1.02 -10.51
CA GLU A 250 2.13 1.10 -9.07
C GLU A 250 2.20 2.57 -8.61
N PRO A 251 1.35 3.01 -7.69
CA PRO A 251 1.41 4.40 -7.22
C PRO A 251 2.66 4.69 -6.38
N LEU A 252 2.83 3.99 -5.27
CA LEU A 252 4.06 3.91 -4.48
C LEU A 252 3.98 2.61 -3.66
N PRO A 253 4.76 1.58 -4.01
CA PRO A 253 4.55 0.24 -3.49
C PRO A 253 5.06 0.06 -2.07
N LEU A 254 4.14 -0.05 -1.12
CA LEU A 254 4.46 -0.38 0.28
C LEU A 254 5.32 -1.65 0.40
N VAL A 255 5.08 -2.64 -0.47
CA VAL A 255 5.85 -3.89 -0.51
C VAL A 255 7.34 -3.69 -0.83
N MET A 256 7.71 -2.61 -1.55
CA MET A 256 9.11 -2.28 -1.78
C MET A 256 9.74 -1.64 -0.55
N LEU A 257 9.04 -0.76 0.17
CA LEU A 257 9.52 -0.22 1.46
C LEU A 257 9.76 -1.35 2.46
N GLU A 258 8.86 -2.33 2.50
CA GLU A 258 9.03 -3.53 3.33
C GLU A 258 10.24 -4.37 2.90
N ALA A 259 10.45 -4.54 1.61
CA ALA A 259 11.62 -5.26 1.10
C ALA A 259 12.93 -4.48 1.39
N PHE A 260 12.94 -3.16 1.28
CA PHE A 260 14.07 -2.32 1.67
C PHE A 260 14.37 -2.41 3.17
N ASP A 261 13.33 -2.39 4.03
CA ASP A 261 13.50 -2.54 5.48
C ASP A 261 14.09 -3.91 5.88
N ALA A 262 13.78 -4.96 5.12
CA ALA A 262 14.42 -6.26 5.26
C ALA A 262 15.85 -6.29 4.68
N GLY A 263 16.35 -5.21 4.13
CA GLY A 263 17.68 -5.08 3.54
C GLY A 263 17.82 -5.70 2.15
N LEU A 264 16.73 -6.09 1.49
CA LEU A 264 16.77 -6.80 0.21
C LEU A 264 17.34 -5.98 -0.95
N GLN A 265 17.99 -6.64 -1.89
CA GLN A 265 18.13 -6.14 -3.23
C GLN A 265 16.77 -6.22 -3.92
N ILE A 266 16.46 -5.23 -4.73
CA ILE A 266 15.16 -5.12 -5.41
C ILE A 266 15.36 -5.00 -6.90
N VAL A 267 14.59 -5.79 -7.65
CA VAL A 267 14.39 -5.62 -9.09
C VAL A 267 12.95 -5.16 -9.30
N ALA A 268 12.76 -4.02 -9.92
CA ALA A 268 11.42 -3.45 -10.13
C ALA A 268 11.20 -3.01 -11.58
N SER A 269 9.94 -2.97 -11.99
CA SER A 269 9.57 -2.39 -13.28
C SER A 269 9.71 -0.85 -13.26
N THR A 270 9.76 -0.24 -14.45
CA THR A 270 9.75 1.22 -14.60
C THR A 270 8.36 1.86 -14.36
N ALA A 271 7.43 1.19 -13.69
CA ALA A 271 6.17 1.80 -13.23
C ALA A 271 6.48 2.98 -12.27
N ASP A 272 5.69 4.06 -12.37
CA ASP A 272 6.01 5.37 -11.78
C ASP A 272 6.51 5.31 -10.32
N GLY A 273 5.73 4.73 -9.42
CA GLY A 273 6.12 4.64 -8.01
C GLY A 273 7.24 3.64 -7.71
N CYS A 274 7.44 2.63 -8.58
CA CYS A 274 8.58 1.73 -8.46
C CYS A 274 9.87 2.47 -8.81
N ARG A 275 9.85 3.25 -9.91
CA ARG A 275 10.98 4.07 -10.35
C ARG A 275 11.40 5.05 -9.25
N GLU A 276 10.46 5.81 -8.67
CA GLU A 276 10.75 6.78 -7.60
C GLU A 276 11.49 6.12 -6.43
N LEU A 277 11.04 4.95 -5.96
CA LEU A 277 11.69 4.26 -4.85
C LEU A 277 13.06 3.66 -5.21
N ILE A 278 13.26 3.18 -6.44
CA ILE A 278 14.58 2.69 -6.88
C ILE A 278 15.58 3.84 -7.03
N GLU A 279 15.15 4.98 -7.57
CA GLU A 279 15.98 6.19 -7.68
C GLU A 279 16.41 6.72 -6.30
N GLU A 280 15.55 6.59 -5.29
CA GLU A 280 15.83 7.06 -3.92
C GLU A 280 16.65 6.05 -3.10
N TYR A 281 16.31 4.75 -3.16
CA TYR A 281 16.87 3.72 -2.25
C TYR A 281 17.77 2.70 -2.93
N GLY A 282 17.94 2.78 -4.23
CA GLY A 282 18.74 1.84 -5.02
C GLY A 282 18.01 0.56 -5.40
N GLY A 283 18.62 -0.20 -6.28
CA GLY A 283 18.09 -1.42 -6.89
C GLY A 283 18.19 -1.36 -8.41
N ASP A 284 17.54 -2.29 -9.10
CA ASP A 284 17.58 -2.39 -10.54
C ASP A 284 16.21 -2.19 -11.17
N LEU A 285 16.15 -1.44 -12.27
CA LEU A 285 14.95 -1.23 -13.05
C LEU A 285 14.99 -2.03 -14.36
N PHE A 286 13.82 -2.56 -14.74
CA PHE A 286 13.60 -3.11 -16.06
C PHE A 286 12.39 -2.45 -16.72
N PRO A 287 12.35 -2.31 -18.07
CA PRO A 287 11.21 -1.72 -18.77
C PRO A 287 9.93 -2.51 -18.47
N THR A 288 8.86 -1.79 -18.11
CA THR A 288 7.58 -2.43 -17.76
C THR A 288 7.10 -3.36 -18.87
N GLY A 289 6.94 -4.64 -18.55
CA GLY A 289 6.51 -5.68 -19.50
C GLY A 289 7.66 -6.42 -20.19
N ASP A 290 8.89 -6.00 -20.06
CA ASP A 290 10.05 -6.63 -20.71
C ASP A 290 10.50 -7.87 -19.92
N ILE A 291 10.05 -9.04 -20.39
CA ILE A 291 10.38 -10.34 -19.83
C ILE A 291 11.88 -10.66 -20.00
N ALA A 292 12.49 -10.26 -21.12
CA ALA A 292 13.89 -10.56 -21.39
C ALA A 292 14.83 -9.77 -20.48
N ALA A 293 14.58 -8.48 -20.32
CA ALA A 293 15.34 -7.64 -19.41
C ALA A 293 15.23 -8.14 -17.96
N LEU A 294 14.01 -8.50 -17.51
CA LEU A 294 13.82 -9.07 -16.19
C LEU A 294 14.57 -10.40 -16.04
N ALA A 295 14.50 -11.32 -17.02
CA ALA A 295 15.21 -12.60 -16.96
C ALA A 295 16.73 -12.41 -16.82
N SER A 296 17.32 -11.46 -17.57
CA SER A 296 18.75 -11.14 -17.47
C SER A 296 19.12 -10.59 -16.09
N LEU A 297 18.26 -9.77 -15.47
CA LEU A 297 18.47 -9.28 -14.11
C LEU A 297 18.39 -10.41 -13.08
N LEU A 298 17.44 -11.33 -13.23
CA LEU A 298 17.35 -12.51 -12.34
C LEU A 298 18.61 -13.38 -12.43
N GLN A 299 19.14 -13.61 -13.63
CA GLN A 299 20.40 -14.33 -13.83
C GLN A 299 21.58 -13.62 -13.14
N ARG A 300 21.71 -12.31 -13.33
CA ARG A 300 22.78 -11.52 -12.72
C ARG A 300 22.72 -11.58 -11.19
N HIS A 301 21.54 -11.43 -10.59
CA HIS A 301 21.40 -11.48 -9.13
C HIS A 301 21.64 -12.89 -8.57
N ALA A 302 21.17 -13.94 -9.24
CA ALA A 302 21.37 -15.31 -8.80
C ALA A 302 22.80 -15.83 -9.00
N SER A 303 23.65 -15.15 -9.80
CA SER A 303 25.05 -15.52 -10.01
C SER A 303 26.00 -15.00 -8.92
N VAL A 304 25.51 -14.21 -7.98
CA VAL A 304 26.28 -13.66 -6.87
C VAL A 304 25.61 -13.98 -5.53
N PRO A 305 26.37 -14.08 -4.42
CA PRO A 305 25.80 -14.29 -3.11
C PRO A 305 24.78 -13.18 -2.75
N PRO A 306 23.68 -13.51 -2.06
CA PRO A 306 22.71 -12.52 -1.60
C PRO A 306 23.36 -11.46 -0.73
N ARG A 307 22.99 -10.21 -0.94
CA ARG A 307 23.48 -9.07 -0.15
C ARG A 307 22.34 -8.39 0.57
N ARG A 308 22.59 -8.01 1.82
CA ARG A 308 21.69 -7.12 2.57
C ARG A 308 22.30 -5.72 2.61
N THR A 309 21.45 -4.72 2.40
CA THR A 309 21.84 -3.30 2.42
C THR A 309 20.93 -2.55 3.37
N GLU A 310 21.50 -1.94 4.38
CA GLU A 310 20.74 -1.03 5.24
C GLU A 310 20.46 0.28 4.52
N ARG A 311 19.26 0.81 4.74
CA ARG A 311 18.76 2.06 4.16
C ARG A 311 18.06 2.88 5.23
N ASP A 312 18.25 4.17 5.22
CA ASP A 312 17.45 5.07 6.08
C ASP A 312 16.05 5.23 5.51
N LEU A 313 15.11 4.50 6.08
CA LEU A 313 13.69 4.57 5.76
C LEU A 313 12.90 5.40 6.78
N SER A 314 13.58 6.10 7.69
CA SER A 314 12.93 6.91 8.74
C SER A 314 11.95 7.95 8.19
N PRO A 315 12.15 8.57 7.00
CA PRO A 315 11.16 9.46 6.41
C PRO A 315 9.79 8.81 6.15
N HIS A 316 9.75 7.47 6.06
CA HIS A 316 8.53 6.68 5.85
C HIS A 316 7.94 6.10 7.15
N PHE A 317 8.61 6.21 8.28
CA PHE A 317 8.09 5.70 9.54
C PHE A 317 6.82 6.44 9.94
N ILE A 318 5.87 5.70 10.51
CA ILE A 318 4.53 6.20 10.80
C ILE A 318 4.57 7.45 11.68
N GLU A 319 5.52 7.56 12.61
CA GLU A 319 5.71 8.71 13.50
C GLU A 319 6.01 9.99 12.68
N ASN A 320 6.91 9.89 11.71
CA ASN A 320 7.34 11.01 10.88
C ASN A 320 6.25 11.41 9.87
N VAL A 321 5.67 10.41 9.20
CA VAL A 321 4.57 10.66 8.24
C VAL A 321 3.34 11.20 8.96
N ASN A 322 2.99 10.68 10.14
CA ASN A 322 1.86 11.21 10.91
C ASN A 322 2.07 12.67 11.32
N ARG A 323 3.28 13.04 11.73
CA ARG A 323 3.60 14.45 12.08
C ARG A 323 3.29 15.39 10.91
N THR A 324 3.64 15.00 9.69
CA THR A 324 3.35 15.81 8.50
C THR A 324 1.86 15.78 8.13
N ILE A 325 1.16 14.65 8.33
CA ILE A 325 -0.29 14.55 8.13
C ILE A 325 -1.04 15.46 9.13
N ILE A 326 -0.63 15.48 10.39
CA ILE A 326 -1.23 16.38 11.40
C ILE A 326 -1.01 17.85 11.02
N ALA A 327 0.16 18.20 10.48
CA ALA A 327 0.40 19.56 9.97
C ALA A 327 -0.53 19.90 8.80
N VAL A 328 -0.79 18.96 7.88
CA VAL A 328 -1.79 19.12 6.81
C VAL A 328 -3.18 19.37 7.38
N TYR A 329 -3.60 18.61 8.39
CA TYR A 329 -4.91 18.81 9.02
C TYR A 329 -5.03 20.21 9.62
N ASN A 330 -4.03 20.64 10.38
CA ASN A 330 -4.01 21.98 11.00
C ASN A 330 -4.07 23.10 9.95
N ASP A 331 -3.33 22.96 8.84
CA ASP A 331 -3.36 23.92 7.73
C ASP A 331 -4.74 24.02 7.09
N LEU A 332 -5.40 22.90 6.82
CA LEU A 332 -6.75 22.87 6.26
C LEU A 332 -7.81 23.41 7.23
N ILE A 333 -7.69 23.13 8.52
CA ILE A 333 -8.59 23.65 9.55
C ILE A 333 -8.46 25.18 9.64
N ALA A 334 -7.23 25.70 9.68
CA ALA A 334 -6.97 27.13 9.73
C ALA A 334 -7.49 27.86 8.47
N GLU A 335 -7.32 27.25 7.29
CA GLU A 335 -7.87 27.79 6.04
C GLU A 335 -9.40 27.87 6.07
N ARG A 336 -10.06 26.80 6.52
CA ARG A 336 -11.53 26.77 6.63
C ARG A 336 -12.06 27.81 7.63
N GLN A 337 -11.34 28.06 8.71
CA GLN A 337 -11.68 29.12 9.68
C GLN A 337 -11.53 30.51 9.08
N ARG A 338 -10.47 30.77 8.32
CA ARG A 338 -10.28 32.07 7.62
C ARG A 338 -11.39 32.36 6.60
N GLN A 339 -11.85 31.36 5.88
CA GLN A 339 -12.94 31.49 4.90
C GLN A 339 -14.31 31.78 5.53
N ARG A 340 -14.46 31.61 6.85
CA ARG A 340 -15.68 31.87 7.61
C ARG A 340 -15.71 33.21 8.34
N LEU A 341 -14.57 33.85 8.44
CA LEU A 341 -14.52 35.20 8.96
C LEU A 341 -15.15 36.17 7.94
N PRO A 342 -16.08 37.06 8.36
CA PRO A 342 -16.83 37.97 7.46
C PRO A 342 -15.90 38.95 6.78
#